data_82adaba033f0b0012aad734b68cf0d13
#
_entry.id   82adaba033f0b0012aad734b68cf0d13
#
_cell.length_a   1.000
_cell.length_b   1.000
_cell.length_c   1.000
_cell.angle_alpha   90.00
_cell.angle_beta   90.00
_cell.angle_gamma   90.00
#
_symmetry.space_group_name_H-M   'P 1'
#
loop_
_entity.id
_entity.type
_entity.pdbx_description
1 polymer ?
#
loop_
_entity_poly.entity_id
_entity_poly.type
_entity_poly.pdbx_seq_one_letter_code
_entity_poly.pdbx_strand_id
1 'polypeptide(L)'
;MLISDFLVMCTDCGRKYEISSDSLMLQHAYSERPMGTEIQHIFYGGLECKCGNSLSYTITAVEYPEGSYDYHICEKKRCIYIDEPKVEIEYDIPDEVLSVYEEILQNPKYVYRLEPWEFEEFVADVFQHKGFNTEVTQKTRDGGKDIVATFEQGGVLYTTYFECKRYAPKRPVGVSAVRELFAVMEREQIDKGVIVTTSYFTKGAIAETQRLNGRIKLIDFEELRRLMY
;
A
#
# COMPACT_ATOMS: atom_id res chain seq x y z
N MET A 1 12.75 -4.94 -1.88
CA MET A 1 12.03 -5.99 -2.65
C MET A 1 12.89 -7.24 -2.69
N LEU A 2 12.35 -8.38 -2.29
CA LEU A 2 13.06 -9.66 -2.22
C LEU A 2 12.41 -10.68 -3.16
N ILE A 3 13.16 -11.69 -3.53
CA ILE A 3 12.67 -12.84 -4.32
C ILE A 3 12.75 -14.07 -3.44
N SER A 4 11.72 -14.91 -3.43
CA SER A 4 11.77 -16.20 -2.74
C SER A 4 12.71 -17.19 -3.46
N ASP A 5 13.24 -18.17 -2.75
CA ASP A 5 13.90 -19.31 -3.37
C ASP A 5 12.96 -20.03 -4.33
N PHE A 6 13.50 -20.62 -5.40
CA PHE A 6 12.69 -21.27 -6.44
C PHE A 6 13.38 -22.49 -7.06
N LEU A 7 12.61 -23.32 -7.73
CA LEU A 7 13.09 -24.53 -8.38
C LEU A 7 13.08 -24.42 -9.90
N VAL A 8 14.20 -24.75 -10.55
CA VAL A 8 14.28 -24.86 -12.00
C VAL A 8 14.62 -26.29 -12.43
N MET A 9 14.15 -26.67 -13.61
CA MET A 9 14.46 -27.97 -14.23
C MET A 9 15.09 -27.74 -15.60
N CYS A 10 16.22 -28.41 -15.87
CA CYS A 10 16.86 -28.43 -17.16
C CYS A 10 15.95 -29.05 -18.22
N THR A 11 15.75 -28.37 -19.35
CA THR A 11 14.92 -28.88 -20.46
C THR A 11 15.51 -30.11 -21.15
N ASP A 12 16.83 -30.28 -21.12
CA ASP A 12 17.51 -31.35 -21.88
C ASP A 12 17.60 -32.66 -21.10
N CYS A 13 17.79 -32.60 -19.77
CA CYS A 13 18.00 -33.83 -18.98
C CYS A 13 17.04 -34.00 -17.79
N GLY A 14 16.11 -33.05 -17.56
CA GLY A 14 15.12 -33.13 -16.50
C GLY A 14 15.67 -32.94 -15.07
N ARG A 15 16.97 -32.63 -14.91
CA ARG A 15 17.57 -32.43 -13.58
C ARG A 15 17.07 -31.15 -12.96
N LYS A 16 16.69 -31.22 -11.68
CA LYS A 16 16.18 -30.10 -10.89
C LYS A 16 17.31 -29.45 -10.10
N TYR A 17 17.19 -28.13 -9.94
CA TYR A 17 18.10 -27.29 -9.15
C TYR A 17 17.27 -26.32 -8.31
N GLU A 18 17.60 -26.26 -7.04
CA GLU A 18 17.10 -25.24 -6.12
C GLU A 18 17.99 -24.01 -6.24
N ILE A 19 17.38 -22.87 -6.45
CA ILE A 19 18.05 -21.58 -6.63
C ILE A 19 17.76 -20.75 -5.40
N SER A 20 18.81 -20.43 -4.65
CA SER A 20 18.68 -19.47 -3.56
C SER A 20 18.61 -18.06 -4.11
N SER A 21 17.69 -17.27 -3.61
CA SER A 21 17.53 -15.85 -3.93
C SER A 21 18.81 -15.05 -3.69
N ASP A 22 19.57 -15.38 -2.65
CA ASP A 22 20.87 -14.75 -2.33
C ASP A 22 21.94 -14.94 -3.41
N SER A 23 21.77 -15.94 -4.29
CA SER A 23 22.68 -16.21 -5.41
C SER A 23 22.42 -15.37 -6.65
N LEU A 24 21.31 -14.61 -6.68
CA LEU A 24 20.93 -13.78 -7.81
C LEU A 24 21.69 -12.44 -7.82
N MET A 25 22.05 -12.02 -9.01
CA MET A 25 22.55 -10.66 -9.22
C MET A 25 21.35 -9.72 -9.36
N LEU A 26 21.44 -8.53 -8.79
CA LEU A 26 20.39 -7.50 -8.84
C LEU A 26 20.90 -6.30 -9.66
N GLN A 27 20.07 -5.84 -10.58
CA GLN A 27 20.26 -4.62 -11.34
C GLN A 27 18.96 -3.81 -11.31
N HIS A 28 19.07 -2.49 -11.32
CA HIS A 28 17.92 -1.59 -11.41
C HIS A 28 17.91 -0.87 -12.76
N ALA A 29 16.71 -0.69 -13.31
CA ALA A 29 16.46 0.18 -14.45
C ALA A 29 15.33 1.15 -14.09
N TYR A 30 15.41 2.38 -14.59
CA TYR A 30 14.49 3.46 -14.27
C TYR A 30 13.93 4.05 -15.57
N SER A 31 12.63 4.34 -15.58
CA SER A 31 11.99 5.05 -16.68
C SER A 31 10.94 6.03 -16.15
N GLU A 32 10.93 7.24 -16.69
CA GLU A 32 9.93 8.25 -16.38
C GLU A 32 8.62 7.94 -17.09
N ARG A 33 7.51 7.95 -16.34
CA ARG A 33 6.16 7.75 -16.84
C ARG A 33 5.21 8.83 -16.29
N PRO A 34 4.00 8.99 -16.83
CA PRO A 34 3.07 10.07 -16.44
C PRO A 34 2.70 10.13 -14.95
N MET A 35 2.79 9.01 -14.23
CA MET A 35 2.44 8.92 -12.81
C MET A 35 3.66 8.78 -11.89
N GLY A 36 4.86 9.10 -12.35
CA GLY A 36 6.11 9.00 -11.61
C GLY A 36 7.13 8.05 -12.24
N THR A 37 8.19 7.78 -11.51
CA THR A 37 9.26 6.89 -11.97
C THR A 37 8.81 5.43 -11.90
N GLU A 38 8.98 4.69 -12.98
CA GLU A 38 8.95 3.23 -12.97
C GLU A 38 10.33 2.71 -12.58
N ILE A 39 10.38 1.78 -11.63
CA ILE A 39 11.60 1.10 -11.22
C ILE A 39 11.48 -0.37 -11.58
N GLN A 40 12.44 -0.89 -12.33
CA GLN A 40 12.55 -2.31 -12.61
C GLN A 40 13.69 -2.90 -11.77
N HIS A 41 13.35 -3.84 -10.91
CA HIS A 41 14.31 -4.65 -10.14
C HIS A 41 14.54 -5.96 -10.91
N ILE A 42 15.71 -6.07 -11.53
CA ILE A 42 16.07 -7.19 -12.40
C ILE A 42 16.98 -8.15 -11.63
N PHE A 43 16.42 -9.26 -11.19
CA PHE A 43 17.15 -10.35 -10.56
C PHE A 43 17.50 -11.39 -11.63
N TYR A 44 18.78 -11.70 -11.78
CA TYR A 44 19.21 -12.63 -12.81
C TYR A 44 20.31 -13.55 -12.33
N GLY A 45 20.36 -14.73 -12.91
CA GLY A 45 21.36 -15.74 -12.62
C GLY A 45 21.41 -16.84 -13.66
N GLY A 46 22.32 -17.77 -13.44
CA GLY A 46 22.45 -18.93 -14.30
C GLY A 46 23.36 -19.96 -13.67
N LEU A 47 23.27 -21.20 -14.17
CA LEU A 47 24.13 -22.29 -13.77
C LEU A 47 24.40 -23.23 -14.94
N GLU A 48 25.50 -23.97 -14.86
CA GLU A 48 25.78 -25.05 -15.79
C GLU A 48 25.22 -26.38 -15.26
N CYS A 49 24.32 -26.96 -16.05
CA CYS A 49 23.77 -28.26 -15.76
C CYS A 49 24.86 -29.34 -15.96
N LYS A 50 24.85 -30.41 -15.14
CA LYS A 50 25.77 -31.54 -15.30
C LYS A 50 25.71 -32.26 -16.66
N CYS A 51 24.72 -31.96 -17.51
CA CYS A 51 24.65 -32.40 -18.90
C CYS A 51 25.36 -31.46 -19.88
N GLY A 52 25.98 -30.37 -19.40
CA GLY A 52 26.66 -29.38 -20.23
C GLY A 52 25.75 -28.24 -20.73
N ASN A 53 24.48 -28.23 -20.34
CA ASN A 53 23.53 -27.19 -20.73
C ASN A 53 23.65 -25.97 -19.81
N SER A 54 23.80 -24.77 -20.36
CA SER A 54 23.81 -23.51 -19.60
C SER A 54 22.39 -23.01 -19.42
N LEU A 55 21.94 -22.98 -18.18
CA LEU A 55 20.61 -22.49 -17.78
C LEU A 55 20.70 -21.04 -17.37
N SER A 56 19.73 -20.21 -17.75
CA SER A 56 19.62 -18.83 -17.26
C SER A 56 18.18 -18.48 -16.94
N TYR A 57 18.03 -17.63 -15.97
CA TYR A 57 16.73 -17.14 -15.48
C TYR A 57 16.85 -15.68 -15.08
N THR A 58 15.77 -14.94 -15.31
CA THR A 58 15.65 -13.51 -14.97
C THR A 58 14.25 -13.27 -14.43
N ILE A 59 14.17 -12.58 -13.31
CA ILE A 59 12.92 -12.14 -12.71
C ILE A 59 12.97 -10.61 -12.69
N THR A 60 12.08 -9.97 -13.42
CA THR A 60 11.94 -8.52 -13.42
C THR A 60 10.70 -8.15 -12.63
N ALA A 61 10.87 -7.57 -11.46
CA ALA A 61 9.79 -7.02 -10.66
C ALA A 61 9.70 -5.52 -10.92
N VAL A 62 8.48 -5.02 -11.11
CA VAL A 62 8.21 -3.64 -11.51
C VAL A 62 7.47 -2.91 -10.39
N GLU A 63 7.99 -1.75 -10.00
CA GLU A 63 7.30 -0.76 -9.18
C GLU A 63 6.82 0.37 -10.07
N TYR A 64 5.53 0.71 -9.95
CA TYR A 64 4.98 1.87 -10.63
C TYR A 64 3.67 2.34 -9.98
N PRO A 65 3.60 3.60 -9.50
CA PRO A 65 4.73 4.51 -9.27
C PRO A 65 5.73 3.98 -8.23
N GLU A 66 6.89 4.63 -8.10
CA GLU A 66 7.92 4.28 -7.11
C GLU A 66 7.30 4.00 -5.72
N GLY A 67 7.70 2.89 -5.07
CA GLY A 67 7.12 2.42 -3.81
C GLY A 67 5.84 1.58 -3.96
N SER A 68 5.31 1.37 -5.17
CA SER A 68 4.12 0.55 -5.41
C SER A 68 4.43 -0.60 -6.37
N TYR A 69 4.40 -1.82 -5.85
CA TYR A 69 4.54 -3.02 -6.70
C TYR A 69 3.39 -3.13 -7.68
N ASP A 70 3.71 -3.33 -8.95
CA ASP A 70 2.74 -3.49 -10.05
C ASP A 70 2.64 -4.96 -10.48
N TYR A 71 3.73 -5.50 -11.02
CA TYR A 71 3.78 -6.89 -11.51
C TYR A 71 5.22 -7.39 -11.58
N HIS A 72 5.38 -8.69 -11.88
CA HIS A 72 6.69 -9.23 -12.25
C HIS A 72 6.60 -10.14 -13.47
N ILE A 73 7.74 -10.30 -14.14
CA ILE A 73 7.91 -11.16 -15.31
C ILE A 73 9.05 -12.13 -15.04
N CYS A 74 8.82 -13.43 -15.31
CA CYS A 74 9.82 -14.47 -15.18
C CYS A 74 10.26 -14.95 -16.56
N GLU A 75 11.49 -14.61 -16.97
CA GLU A 75 12.12 -15.08 -18.19
C GLU A 75 13.10 -16.21 -17.91
N LYS A 76 13.24 -17.13 -18.86
CA LYS A 76 14.06 -18.33 -18.69
C LYS A 76 14.62 -18.81 -20.02
N LYS A 77 15.82 -19.41 -19.98
CA LYS A 77 16.45 -20.02 -21.15
C LYS A 77 17.01 -21.38 -20.78
N ARG A 78 16.61 -22.41 -21.53
CA ARG A 78 16.98 -23.82 -21.37
C ARG A 78 16.62 -24.44 -20.01
N CYS A 79 15.72 -23.79 -19.26
CA CYS A 79 15.11 -24.36 -18.06
C CYS A 79 13.61 -24.02 -18.02
N ILE A 80 12.89 -24.69 -17.13
CA ILE A 80 11.51 -24.35 -16.74
C ILE A 80 11.47 -24.14 -15.23
N TYR A 81 10.65 -23.20 -14.78
CA TYR A 81 10.33 -23.06 -13.37
C TYR A 81 9.39 -24.21 -12.97
N ILE A 82 9.72 -24.90 -11.87
CA ILE A 82 8.82 -25.88 -11.23
C ILE A 82 7.94 -25.15 -10.23
N ASP A 83 8.58 -24.29 -9.41
CA ASP A 83 7.91 -23.29 -8.61
C ASP A 83 8.37 -21.93 -9.11
N GLU A 84 7.44 -21.06 -9.47
CA GLU A 84 7.78 -19.70 -9.89
C GLU A 84 8.23 -18.89 -8.66
N PRO A 85 9.30 -18.10 -8.78
CA PRO A 85 9.74 -17.21 -7.71
C PRO A 85 8.63 -16.21 -7.37
N LYS A 86 8.41 -16.02 -6.07
CA LYS A 86 7.49 -15.00 -5.57
C LYS A 86 8.26 -13.73 -5.27
N VAL A 87 7.68 -12.59 -5.60
CA VAL A 87 8.20 -11.29 -5.23
C VAL A 87 7.64 -10.93 -3.86
N GLU A 88 8.51 -10.73 -2.90
CA GLU A 88 8.19 -10.25 -1.57
C GLU A 88 8.63 -8.80 -1.46
N ILE A 89 7.72 -7.93 -1.03
CA ILE A 89 8.01 -6.52 -0.87
C ILE A 89 8.34 -6.29 0.61
N GLU A 90 9.61 -6.00 0.86
CA GLU A 90 10.03 -5.49 2.15
C GLU A 90 9.90 -3.96 2.10
N TYR A 91 8.93 -3.43 2.84
CA TYR A 91 8.82 -2.00 3.02
C TYR A 91 9.76 -1.58 4.14
N ASP A 92 10.64 -0.61 3.88
CA ASP A 92 11.39 0.09 4.93
C ASP A 92 10.41 0.97 5.73
N ILE A 93 9.60 0.32 6.57
CA ILE A 93 8.74 1.01 7.52
C ILE A 93 9.57 1.24 8.79
N PRO A 94 9.62 2.45 9.35
CA PRO A 94 10.30 2.69 10.63
C PRO A 94 9.82 1.70 11.70
N ASP A 95 10.71 1.15 12.51
CA ASP A 95 10.47 0.05 13.47
C ASP A 95 9.22 0.23 14.36
N GLU A 96 8.89 1.46 14.76
CA GLU A 96 7.70 1.78 15.57
C GLU A 96 6.39 1.63 14.78
N VAL A 97 6.39 1.93 13.49
CA VAL A 97 5.22 1.81 12.60
C VAL A 97 5.02 0.36 12.16
N LEU A 98 6.10 -0.38 11.93
CA LEU A 98 6.04 -1.83 11.69
C LEU A 98 5.32 -2.54 12.83
N SER A 99 5.59 -2.18 14.07
CA SER A 99 4.94 -2.82 15.22
C SER A 99 3.43 -2.61 15.27
N VAL A 100 2.93 -1.41 15.00
CA VAL A 100 1.48 -1.10 14.97
C VAL A 100 0.81 -1.75 13.78
N TYR A 101 1.42 -1.69 12.62
CA TYR A 101 0.90 -2.27 11.40
C TYR A 101 0.82 -3.79 11.48
N GLU A 102 1.91 -4.45 11.90
CA GLU A 102 1.98 -5.89 12.09
C GLU A 102 1.04 -6.37 13.20
N GLU A 103 0.97 -5.67 14.32
CA GLU A 103 0.04 -5.97 15.40
C GLU A 103 -1.42 -5.93 14.92
N ILE A 104 -1.80 -4.96 14.11
CA ILE A 104 -3.16 -4.86 13.55
C ILE A 104 -3.41 -5.96 12.51
N LEU A 105 -2.42 -6.32 11.70
CA LEU A 105 -2.53 -7.45 10.76
C LEU A 105 -2.74 -8.77 11.48
N GLN A 106 -1.98 -9.05 12.53
CA GLN A 106 -2.07 -10.28 13.31
C GLN A 106 -3.28 -10.26 14.25
N ASN A 107 -3.57 -9.13 14.86
CA ASN A 107 -4.67 -8.93 15.79
C ASN A 107 -5.46 -7.66 15.48
N PRO A 108 -6.47 -7.73 14.59
CA PRO A 108 -7.26 -6.55 14.22
C PRO A 108 -7.88 -5.78 15.41
N LYS A 109 -8.09 -6.44 16.54
CA LYS A 109 -8.60 -5.77 17.73
C LYS A 109 -7.59 -4.83 18.40
N TYR A 110 -6.33 -4.91 18.03
CA TYR A 110 -5.29 -4.01 18.54
C TYR A 110 -5.60 -2.55 18.23
N VAL A 111 -6.24 -2.25 17.10
CA VAL A 111 -6.67 -0.90 16.72
C VAL A 111 -7.51 -0.20 17.80
N TYR A 112 -8.24 -0.96 18.62
CA TYR A 112 -9.02 -0.40 19.72
C TYR A 112 -8.20 -0.03 20.97
N ARG A 113 -6.92 -0.40 21.01
CA ARG A 113 -5.97 -0.03 22.08
C ARG A 113 -5.22 1.26 21.77
N LEU A 114 -5.15 1.63 20.50
CA LEU A 114 -4.50 2.86 20.07
C LEU A 114 -5.15 4.08 20.73
N GLU A 115 -4.37 5.05 21.11
CA GLU A 115 -4.87 6.38 21.40
C GLU A 115 -5.39 7.07 20.14
N PRO A 116 -6.26 8.07 20.21
CA PRO A 116 -6.78 8.72 19.00
C PRO A 116 -5.69 9.24 18.06
N TRP A 117 -4.61 9.82 18.57
CA TRP A 117 -3.50 10.34 17.78
C TRP A 117 -2.68 9.21 17.12
N GLU A 118 -2.49 8.07 17.80
CA GLU A 118 -1.83 6.89 17.20
C GLU A 118 -2.66 6.32 16.04
N PHE A 119 -3.99 6.38 16.13
CA PHE A 119 -4.85 6.00 15.02
C PHE A 119 -4.77 6.97 13.85
N GLU A 120 -4.64 8.28 14.10
CA GLU A 120 -4.41 9.30 13.08
C GLU A 120 -3.09 9.04 12.34
N GLU A 121 -1.99 8.81 13.07
CA GLU A 121 -0.69 8.44 12.49
C GLU A 121 -0.75 7.15 11.69
N PHE A 122 -1.36 6.10 12.24
CA PHE A 122 -1.55 4.84 11.54
C PHE A 122 -2.33 5.00 10.22
N VAL A 123 -3.39 5.80 10.20
CA VAL A 123 -4.14 6.09 8.97
C VAL A 123 -3.25 6.87 7.98
N ALA A 124 -2.49 7.84 8.45
CA ALA A 124 -1.56 8.60 7.61
C ALA A 124 -0.57 7.66 6.90
N ASP A 125 0.02 6.72 7.65
CA ASP A 125 0.97 5.74 7.12
C ASP A 125 0.33 4.81 6.08
N VAL A 126 -0.89 4.31 6.34
CA VAL A 126 -1.62 3.48 5.35
C VAL A 126 -1.76 4.23 4.02
N PHE A 127 -2.04 5.54 4.05
CA PHE A 127 -2.19 6.33 2.84
C PHE A 127 -0.86 6.77 2.22
N GLN A 128 0.21 6.91 3.00
CA GLN A 128 1.56 7.07 2.45
C GLN A 128 1.95 5.88 1.58
N HIS A 129 1.68 4.67 2.03
CA HIS A 129 1.92 3.43 1.25
C HIS A 129 1.04 3.33 0.00
N LYS A 130 0.00 4.13 -0.11
CA LYS A 130 -0.83 4.27 -1.33
C LYS A 130 -0.39 5.44 -2.22
N GLY A 131 0.79 6.03 -1.95
CA GLY A 131 1.37 7.08 -2.78
C GLY A 131 0.90 8.51 -2.44
N PHE A 132 0.20 8.69 -1.32
CA PHE A 132 -0.11 10.03 -0.83
C PHE A 132 1.05 10.59 0.00
N ASN A 133 1.31 11.88 -0.12
CA ASN A 133 2.09 12.60 0.88
C ASN A 133 1.13 13.07 1.98
N THR A 134 1.31 12.60 3.21
CA THR A 134 0.39 12.84 4.34
C THR A 134 1.05 13.67 5.43
N GLU A 135 0.29 14.57 6.03
CA GLU A 135 0.67 15.38 7.18
C GLU A 135 -0.43 15.29 8.24
N VAL A 136 -0.09 14.79 9.44
CA VAL A 136 -0.99 14.78 10.60
C VAL A 136 -1.05 16.18 11.19
N THR A 137 -2.25 16.74 11.32
CA THR A 137 -2.42 18.11 11.81
C THR A 137 -2.33 18.18 13.33
N GLN A 138 -1.77 19.29 13.86
CA GLN A 138 -1.73 19.49 15.32
C GLN A 138 -3.12 19.87 15.85
N LYS A 139 -3.47 19.34 17.04
CA LYS A 139 -4.79 19.51 17.71
C LYS A 139 -5.09 20.95 18.19
N THR A 140 -4.75 21.97 17.45
CA THR A 140 -5.08 23.34 17.79
C THR A 140 -6.16 23.89 16.87
N ARG A 141 -7.43 23.91 17.32
CA ARG A 141 -8.56 24.67 16.77
C ARG A 141 -8.83 24.59 15.26
N ASP A 142 -8.32 23.59 14.55
CA ASP A 142 -8.23 23.53 13.10
C ASP A 142 -9.46 22.95 12.41
N GLY A 143 -10.56 22.91 13.14
CA GLY A 143 -11.88 22.80 12.56
C GLY A 143 -12.25 21.46 11.95
N GLY A 144 -11.69 20.32 12.46
CA GLY A 144 -12.26 19.01 12.10
C GLY A 144 -11.61 18.35 10.87
N LYS A 145 -10.30 18.43 10.78
CA LYS A 145 -9.46 17.58 9.92
C LYS A 145 -8.26 17.10 10.73
N ASP A 146 -7.94 15.82 10.64
CA ASP A 146 -6.85 15.20 11.39
C ASP A 146 -5.62 14.97 10.49
N ILE A 147 -5.82 14.75 9.17
CA ILE A 147 -4.73 14.53 8.21
C ILE A 147 -5.01 15.35 6.95
N VAL A 148 -3.96 15.97 6.42
CA VAL A 148 -3.92 16.55 5.08
C VAL A 148 -3.11 15.60 4.19
N ALA A 149 -3.73 15.06 3.16
CA ALA A 149 -3.06 14.20 2.19
C ALA A 149 -3.02 14.87 0.83
N THR A 150 -1.87 14.84 0.19
CA THR A 150 -1.67 15.35 -1.16
C THR A 150 -1.22 14.22 -2.09
N PHE A 151 -1.70 14.27 -3.32
CA PHE A 151 -1.33 13.33 -4.37
C PHE A 151 -1.15 14.10 -5.67
N GLU A 152 -0.02 13.90 -6.33
CA GLU A 152 0.26 14.56 -7.60
C GLU A 152 0.01 13.60 -8.77
N GLN A 153 -0.79 14.05 -9.74
CA GLN A 153 -1.06 13.29 -10.95
C GLN A 153 -1.06 14.22 -12.18
N GLY A 154 -0.20 13.91 -13.13
CA GLY A 154 -0.13 14.70 -14.37
C GLY A 154 0.24 16.18 -14.18
N GLY A 155 1.05 16.51 -13.15
CA GLY A 155 1.40 17.90 -12.80
C GLY A 155 0.29 18.66 -12.05
N VAL A 156 -0.78 17.95 -11.65
CA VAL A 156 -1.88 18.53 -10.85
C VAL A 156 -1.82 17.96 -9.44
N LEU A 157 -1.73 18.84 -8.45
CA LEU A 157 -1.74 18.49 -7.05
C LEU A 157 -3.19 18.39 -6.55
N TYR A 158 -3.57 17.22 -6.05
CA TYR A 158 -4.86 16.97 -5.41
C TYR A 158 -4.69 16.97 -3.90
N THR A 159 -5.53 17.71 -3.20
CA THR A 159 -5.54 17.73 -1.74
C THR A 159 -6.81 17.06 -1.22
N THR A 160 -6.64 16.19 -0.22
CA THR A 160 -7.73 15.45 0.44
C THR A 160 -7.62 15.63 1.95
N TYR A 161 -8.72 15.93 2.61
CA TYR A 161 -8.78 16.02 4.08
C TYR A 161 -9.31 14.74 4.68
N PHE A 162 -8.68 14.32 5.77
CA PHE A 162 -9.12 13.14 6.53
C PHE A 162 -9.59 13.55 7.92
N GLU A 163 -10.65 12.90 8.35
CA GLU A 163 -11.17 12.93 9.71
C GLU A 163 -11.14 11.50 10.26
N CYS A 164 -10.47 11.28 11.37
CA CYS A 164 -10.26 9.97 11.99
C CYS A 164 -11.16 9.81 13.23
N LYS A 165 -11.94 8.75 13.28
CA LYS A 165 -12.85 8.45 14.41
C LYS A 165 -12.53 7.08 15.00
N ARG A 166 -11.55 7.06 15.94
CA ARG A 166 -11.26 5.86 16.73
C ARG A 166 -12.35 5.62 17.76
N TYR A 167 -13.38 4.88 17.36
CA TYR A 167 -14.53 4.57 18.20
C TYR A 167 -14.58 3.09 18.58
N ALA A 168 -15.23 2.78 19.71
CA ALA A 168 -15.53 1.40 20.06
C ALA A 168 -16.43 0.74 19.01
N PRO A 169 -16.36 -0.59 18.79
CA PRO A 169 -17.05 -1.30 17.70
C PRO A 169 -18.55 -1.05 17.59
N LYS A 170 -19.22 -0.71 18.69
CA LYS A 170 -20.68 -0.47 18.75
C LYS A 170 -21.07 1.01 18.71
N ARG A 171 -20.12 1.93 18.59
CA ARG A 171 -20.37 3.37 18.53
C ARG A 171 -20.26 3.85 17.08
N PRO A 172 -21.37 4.03 16.34
CA PRO A 172 -21.31 4.42 14.95
C PRO A 172 -20.93 5.89 14.76
N VAL A 173 -20.35 6.19 13.60
CA VAL A 173 -20.15 7.56 13.13
C VAL A 173 -21.43 8.05 12.48
N GLY A 174 -21.95 9.17 12.98
CA GLY A 174 -23.20 9.78 12.52
C GLY A 174 -23.01 10.82 11.43
N VAL A 175 -24.14 11.38 10.99
CA VAL A 175 -24.19 12.42 9.93
C VAL A 175 -23.47 13.72 10.32
N SER A 176 -23.33 14.02 11.62
CA SER A 176 -22.62 15.23 12.09
C SER A 176 -21.17 15.27 11.59
N ALA A 177 -20.44 14.16 11.72
CA ALA A 177 -19.05 14.09 11.24
C ALA A 177 -18.92 14.39 9.74
N VAL A 178 -19.88 13.91 8.92
CA VAL A 178 -19.90 14.19 7.48
C VAL A 178 -20.09 15.68 7.22
N ARG A 179 -21.02 16.32 7.94
CA ARG A 179 -21.33 17.75 7.77
C ARG A 179 -20.20 18.63 8.28
N GLU A 180 -19.55 18.25 9.39
CA GLU A 180 -18.41 18.97 9.97
C GLU A 180 -17.25 18.99 9.00
N LEU A 181 -16.81 17.82 8.49
CA LEU A 181 -15.76 17.74 7.49
C LEU A 181 -16.13 18.50 6.22
N PHE A 182 -17.36 18.36 5.74
CA PHE A 182 -17.82 19.07 4.54
C PHE A 182 -17.76 20.60 4.71
N ALA A 183 -18.15 21.12 5.87
CA ALA A 183 -18.06 22.56 6.15
C ALA A 183 -16.62 23.08 6.13
N VAL A 184 -15.65 22.29 6.63
CA VAL A 184 -14.22 22.61 6.55
C VAL A 184 -13.75 22.61 5.10
N MET A 185 -14.11 21.57 4.33
CA MET A 185 -13.77 21.47 2.90
C MET A 185 -14.29 22.66 2.10
N GLU A 186 -15.54 23.08 2.32
CA GLU A 186 -16.13 24.23 1.65
C GLU A 186 -15.40 25.52 2.01
N ARG A 187 -15.09 25.73 3.28
CA ARG A 187 -14.37 26.92 3.77
C ARG A 187 -12.97 27.03 3.14
N GLU A 188 -12.29 25.89 3.00
CA GLU A 188 -10.90 25.83 2.53
C GLU A 188 -10.78 25.45 1.04
N GLN A 189 -11.92 25.36 0.34
CA GLN A 189 -12.01 25.03 -1.10
C GLN A 189 -11.35 23.70 -1.47
N ILE A 190 -11.55 22.68 -0.65
CA ILE A 190 -11.06 21.33 -0.87
C ILE A 190 -12.15 20.45 -1.49
N ASP A 191 -11.82 19.76 -2.57
CA ASP A 191 -12.79 18.97 -3.32
C ASP A 191 -13.11 17.61 -2.69
N LYS A 192 -12.16 16.99 -2.00
CA LYS A 192 -12.28 15.63 -1.48
C LYS A 192 -12.00 15.56 0.01
N GLY A 193 -12.78 14.72 0.70
CA GLY A 193 -12.59 14.36 2.10
C GLY A 193 -12.79 12.88 2.32
N VAL A 194 -12.18 12.36 3.37
CA VAL A 194 -12.28 10.97 3.81
C VAL A 194 -12.57 10.94 5.30
N ILE A 195 -13.56 10.15 5.73
CA ILE A 195 -13.76 9.85 7.14
C ILE A 195 -13.38 8.40 7.37
N VAL A 196 -12.41 8.16 8.25
CA VAL A 196 -11.93 6.83 8.60
C VAL A 196 -12.38 6.48 10.01
N THR A 197 -12.88 5.27 10.23
CA THR A 197 -13.30 4.86 11.58
C THR A 197 -12.93 3.42 11.88
N THR A 198 -12.67 3.15 13.16
CA THR A 198 -12.55 1.79 13.72
C THR A 198 -13.92 1.14 14.00
N SER A 199 -15.04 1.81 13.68
CA SER A 199 -16.41 1.36 13.88
C SER A 199 -17.14 1.25 12.52
N TYR A 200 -18.39 1.67 12.48
CA TYR A 200 -19.23 1.68 11.28
C TYR A 200 -20.00 3.00 11.14
N PHE A 201 -20.57 3.23 9.98
CA PHE A 201 -21.32 4.44 9.69
C PHE A 201 -22.82 4.22 9.77
N THR A 202 -23.54 5.22 10.27
CA THR A 202 -25.01 5.19 10.25
C THR A 202 -25.56 5.30 8.83
N LYS A 203 -26.77 4.80 8.59
CA LYS A 203 -27.48 5.00 7.31
C LYS A 203 -27.60 6.48 6.94
N GLY A 204 -27.75 7.37 7.95
CA GLY A 204 -27.81 8.81 7.74
C GLY A 204 -26.48 9.40 7.25
N ALA A 205 -25.34 8.92 7.77
CA ALA A 205 -24.01 9.34 7.29
C ALA A 205 -23.81 8.91 5.82
N ILE A 206 -24.14 7.67 5.49
CA ILE A 206 -24.03 7.13 4.12
C ILE A 206 -24.93 7.92 3.16
N ALA A 207 -26.18 8.19 3.53
CA ALA A 207 -27.10 8.95 2.69
C ALA A 207 -26.63 10.40 2.46
N GLU A 208 -25.98 11.01 3.45
CA GLU A 208 -25.46 12.37 3.33
C GLU A 208 -24.28 12.44 2.35
N THR A 209 -23.37 11.47 2.37
CA THR A 209 -22.26 11.45 1.39
C THR A 209 -22.75 11.30 -0.05
N GLN A 210 -23.86 10.57 -0.27
CA GLN A 210 -24.50 10.47 -1.59
C GLN A 210 -25.05 11.83 -2.05
N ARG A 211 -25.68 12.60 -1.13
CA ARG A 211 -26.16 13.97 -1.43
C ARG A 211 -25.02 14.93 -1.77
N LEU A 212 -23.84 14.69 -1.23
CA LEU A 212 -22.64 15.48 -1.51
C LEU A 212 -21.89 14.99 -2.76
N ASN A 213 -22.55 14.24 -3.65
CA ASN A 213 -22.02 13.73 -4.91
C ASN A 213 -20.68 12.97 -4.75
N GLY A 214 -20.52 12.26 -3.64
CA GLY A 214 -19.31 11.48 -3.37
C GLY A 214 -18.04 12.32 -3.12
N ARG A 215 -18.22 13.57 -2.71
CA ARG A 215 -17.07 14.41 -2.29
C ARG A 215 -16.42 13.91 -1.00
N ILE A 216 -17.18 13.19 -0.16
CA ILE A 216 -16.67 12.54 1.05
C ILE A 216 -16.77 11.03 0.90
N LYS A 217 -15.64 10.35 1.07
CA LYS A 217 -15.54 8.88 1.15
C LYS A 217 -15.61 8.46 2.62
N LEU A 218 -16.33 7.37 2.89
CA LEU A 218 -16.39 6.75 4.20
C LEU A 218 -15.59 5.44 4.17
N ILE A 219 -14.67 5.29 5.09
CA ILE A 219 -13.81 4.10 5.21
C ILE A 219 -14.00 3.54 6.62
N ASP A 220 -14.66 2.41 6.73
CA ASP A 220 -14.75 1.65 7.97
C ASP A 220 -13.48 0.80 8.18
N PHE A 221 -13.39 0.13 9.33
CA PHE A 221 -12.20 -0.64 9.66
C PHE A 221 -11.94 -1.82 8.70
N GLU A 222 -12.99 -2.44 8.17
CA GLU A 222 -12.85 -3.53 7.22
C GLU A 222 -12.33 -3.04 5.86
N GLU A 223 -12.75 -1.86 5.43
CA GLU A 223 -12.24 -1.23 4.22
C GLU A 223 -10.80 -0.74 4.43
N LEU A 224 -10.48 -0.13 5.59
CA LEU A 224 -9.11 0.27 5.94
C LEU A 224 -8.15 -0.92 5.93
N ARG A 225 -8.56 -2.05 6.52
CA ARG A 225 -7.76 -3.29 6.49
C ARG A 225 -7.47 -3.78 5.07
N ARG A 226 -8.43 -3.68 4.13
CA ARG A 226 -8.18 -4.04 2.73
C ARG A 226 -7.17 -3.12 2.06
N LEU A 227 -7.07 -1.88 2.50
CA LEU A 227 -6.05 -0.94 2.01
C LEU A 227 -4.65 -1.23 2.55
N MET A 228 -4.51 -2.05 3.59
CA MET A 228 -3.22 -2.48 4.13
C MET A 228 -2.56 -3.58 3.28
N TYR A 229 -3.29 -4.21 2.38
CA TYR A 229 -2.82 -5.22 1.43
C TYR A 229 -2.84 -4.62 0.01
#